data_a720e099f2f504fd28dc49d54b4db156
#
_entry.id   a720e099f2f504fd28dc49d54b4db156
#
_cell.length_a   1.000
_cell.length_b   1.000
_cell.length_c   1.000
_cell.angle_alpha   90.00
_cell.angle_beta   90.00
_cell.angle_gamma   90.00
#
_symmetry.space_group_name_H-M   'P 1'
#
loop_
_entity.id
_entity.type
_entity.pdbx_description
1 polymer ?
#
loop_
_entity_poly.entity_id
_entity_poly.type
_entity_poly.pdbx_seq_one_letter_code
_entity_poly.pdbx_strand_id
1 'polypeptide(L)'
;LSYLYAVMRAANAVPELRRRLLSDGQVVEYDHCDPSYTVMKPDGTGVYVYCLLEDDLSSYEKFVAEGKRRQKETLERGTLTEDGDVLANFFVSCVPWLYYTQIKEPAGGADDSNPRFAWGKYREENGRMMLPMSLFINHALCDGWHVTQFYKNLDRELAELSAYLKTQNEQQ
;
A
#
# COMPACT_ATOMS: atom_id res chain seq x y z
N LEU A 1 6.22 -7.75 0.52
CA LEU A 1 4.86 -8.07 0.04
C LEU A 1 3.90 -8.39 1.19
N SER A 2 4.33 -9.09 2.27
CA SER A 2 3.44 -9.46 3.38
C SER A 2 2.79 -8.26 4.06
N TYR A 3 3.56 -7.21 4.35
CA TYR A 3 3.02 -5.98 4.93
C TYR A 3 2.09 -5.25 3.93
N LEU A 4 2.46 -5.22 2.64
CA LEU A 4 1.62 -4.67 1.58
C LEU A 4 0.25 -5.36 1.51
N TYR A 5 0.22 -6.69 1.60
CA TYR A 5 -1.03 -7.46 1.63
C TYR A 5 -1.96 -7.01 2.77
N ALA A 6 -1.43 -6.94 4.00
CA ALA A 6 -2.22 -6.50 5.15
C ALA A 6 -2.72 -5.05 5.00
N VAL A 7 -1.87 -4.14 4.49
CA VAL A 7 -2.24 -2.74 4.22
C VAL A 7 -3.36 -2.66 3.20
N MET A 8 -3.29 -3.41 2.11
CA MET A 8 -4.31 -3.38 1.05
C MET A 8 -5.64 -3.96 1.52
N ARG A 9 -5.64 -5.03 2.29
CA ARG A 9 -6.87 -5.56 2.90
C ARG A 9 -7.50 -4.55 3.85
N ALA A 10 -6.70 -3.94 4.71
CA ALA A 10 -7.16 -2.92 5.65
C ALA A 10 -7.72 -1.68 4.95
N ALA A 11 -7.08 -1.23 3.86
CA ALA A 11 -7.48 -0.06 3.11
C ALA A 11 -8.77 -0.31 2.32
N ASN A 12 -8.88 -1.44 1.61
CA ASN A 12 -10.08 -1.81 0.86
C ASN A 12 -11.31 -2.05 1.76
N ALA A 13 -11.10 -2.35 3.04
CA ALA A 13 -12.18 -2.49 4.02
C ALA A 13 -12.78 -1.14 4.48
N VAL A 14 -12.23 0.00 4.04
CA VAL A 14 -12.74 1.35 4.35
C VAL A 14 -13.25 1.99 3.04
N PRO A 15 -14.57 2.05 2.81
CA PRO A 15 -15.15 2.55 1.55
C PRO A 15 -14.65 3.95 1.17
N GLU A 16 -14.50 4.83 2.15
CA GLU A 16 -14.04 6.21 1.94
C GLU A 16 -12.63 6.29 1.34
N LEU A 17 -11.76 5.32 1.63
CA LEU A 17 -10.43 5.24 1.00
C LEU A 17 -10.49 4.80 -0.47
N ARG A 18 -11.62 4.21 -0.91
CA ARG A 18 -11.85 3.83 -2.30
C ARG A 18 -12.60 4.91 -3.12
N ARG A 19 -12.91 6.06 -2.51
CA ARG A 19 -13.52 7.19 -3.19
C ARG A 19 -12.49 8.07 -3.87
N ARG A 20 -12.89 8.63 -5.01
CA ARG A 20 -12.08 9.60 -5.77
C ARG A 20 -12.92 10.81 -6.13
N LEU A 21 -12.27 11.98 -6.06
CA LEU A 21 -12.82 13.24 -6.49
C LEU A 21 -12.42 13.45 -7.96
N LEU A 22 -13.39 13.58 -8.84
CA LEU A 22 -13.14 13.86 -10.25
C LEU A 22 -13.00 15.37 -10.48
N SER A 23 -12.38 15.76 -11.59
CA SER A 23 -12.13 17.16 -11.95
C SER A 23 -13.40 17.99 -12.14
N ASP A 24 -14.54 17.35 -12.38
CA ASP A 24 -15.87 17.99 -12.47
C ASP A 24 -16.57 18.10 -11.11
N GLY A 25 -15.91 17.67 -10.02
CA GLY A 25 -16.44 17.70 -8.67
C GLY A 25 -17.32 16.50 -8.30
N GLN A 26 -17.50 15.54 -9.19
CA GLN A 26 -18.20 14.30 -8.87
C GLN A 26 -17.31 13.41 -7.98
N VAL A 27 -17.96 12.58 -7.14
CA VAL A 27 -17.31 11.57 -6.33
C VAL A 27 -17.68 10.19 -6.87
N VAL A 28 -16.68 9.38 -7.16
CA VAL A 28 -16.84 7.97 -7.52
C VAL A 28 -16.29 7.07 -6.41
N GLU A 29 -16.90 5.90 -6.25
CA GLU A 29 -16.41 4.87 -5.33
C GLU A 29 -16.09 3.61 -6.14
N TYR A 30 -14.86 3.12 -6.00
CA TYR A 30 -14.41 1.88 -6.61
C TYR A 30 -14.78 0.69 -5.72
N ASP A 31 -15.12 -0.44 -6.31
CA ASP A 31 -15.37 -1.68 -5.56
C ASP A 31 -14.10 -2.22 -4.92
N HIS A 32 -12.97 -2.00 -5.59
CA HIS A 32 -11.63 -2.40 -5.17
C HIS A 32 -10.59 -1.41 -5.68
N CYS A 33 -9.49 -1.23 -4.91
CA CYS A 33 -8.33 -0.46 -5.35
C CYS A 33 -7.06 -1.28 -5.19
N ASP A 34 -6.22 -1.25 -6.24
CA ASP A 34 -4.97 -1.99 -6.31
C ASP A 34 -3.75 -1.16 -5.90
N PRO A 35 -2.70 -1.76 -5.33
CA PRO A 35 -1.48 -1.03 -5.03
C PRO A 35 -0.64 -0.74 -6.28
N SER A 36 -0.37 0.53 -6.54
CA SER A 36 0.73 0.99 -7.38
C SER A 36 1.90 1.38 -6.48
N TYR A 37 3.02 0.65 -6.57
CA TYR A 37 4.15 0.85 -5.67
C TYR A 37 5.49 0.89 -6.40
N THR A 38 6.49 1.50 -5.75
CA THR A 38 7.82 1.65 -6.33
C THR A 38 8.69 0.42 -6.06
N VAL A 39 9.37 -0.05 -7.12
CA VAL A 39 10.38 -1.11 -7.05
C VAL A 39 11.72 -0.54 -7.51
N MET A 40 12.74 -0.63 -6.65
CA MET A 40 14.07 -0.14 -6.98
C MET A 40 14.81 -1.10 -7.91
N LYS A 41 15.49 -0.55 -8.92
CA LYS A 41 16.37 -1.34 -9.77
C LYS A 41 17.56 -1.88 -8.98
N PRO A 42 17.96 -3.15 -9.21
CA PRO A 42 19.04 -3.77 -8.45
C PRO A 42 20.46 -3.32 -8.89
N ASP A 43 20.56 -2.40 -9.85
CA ASP A 43 21.80 -1.93 -10.45
C ASP A 43 22.58 -0.89 -9.61
N GLY A 44 22.06 -0.54 -8.43
CA GLY A 44 22.68 0.43 -7.53
C GLY A 44 22.53 1.90 -7.94
N THR A 45 21.80 2.21 -9.01
CA THR A 45 21.59 3.58 -9.50
C THR A 45 20.64 4.41 -8.64
N GLY A 46 19.86 3.76 -7.75
CA GLY A 46 18.78 4.40 -7.00
C GLY A 46 17.53 4.70 -7.84
N VAL A 47 17.50 4.26 -9.08
CA VAL A 47 16.34 4.41 -9.96
C VAL A 47 15.29 3.37 -9.59
N TYR A 48 14.04 3.76 -9.60
CA TYR A 48 12.89 2.88 -9.36
C TYR A 48 11.89 2.92 -10.51
N VAL A 49 11.02 1.94 -10.55
CA VAL A 49 9.92 1.78 -11.52
C VAL A 49 8.61 1.58 -10.76
N TYR A 50 7.48 1.90 -11.40
CA TYR A 50 6.15 1.64 -10.83
C TYR A 50 5.73 0.21 -11.13
N CYS A 51 5.19 -0.46 -10.11
CA CYS A 51 4.63 -1.80 -10.19
C CYS A 51 3.16 -1.76 -9.74
N LEU A 52 2.25 -2.00 -10.67
CA LEU A 52 0.85 -2.22 -10.37
C LEU A 52 0.64 -3.72 -10.08
N LEU A 53 0.00 -4.02 -8.95
CA LEU A 53 -0.35 -5.38 -8.56
C LEU A 53 -1.86 -5.51 -8.44
N GLU A 54 -2.48 -5.98 -9.51
CA GLU A 54 -3.91 -6.29 -9.56
C GLU A 54 -4.15 -7.64 -8.88
N ASP A 55 -4.91 -7.65 -7.77
CA ASP A 55 -5.21 -8.87 -7.01
C ASP A 55 -6.49 -8.70 -6.18
N ASP A 56 -7.31 -9.74 -6.09
CA ASP A 56 -8.57 -9.74 -5.33
C ASP A 56 -8.37 -9.88 -3.81
N LEU A 57 -7.14 -9.96 -3.35
CA LEU A 57 -6.74 -10.13 -1.94
C LEU A 57 -7.35 -11.37 -1.25
N SER A 58 -7.79 -12.36 -2.03
CA SER A 58 -8.45 -13.56 -1.51
C SER A 58 -7.49 -14.56 -0.86
N SER A 59 -6.20 -14.56 -1.27
CA SER A 59 -5.18 -15.47 -0.78
C SER A 59 -3.83 -14.78 -0.66
N TYR A 60 -3.22 -14.91 0.51
CA TYR A 60 -1.87 -14.39 0.76
C TYR A 60 -0.82 -14.99 -0.18
N GLU A 61 -0.88 -16.32 -0.41
CA GLU A 61 0.08 -17.03 -1.27
C GLU A 61 0.00 -16.55 -2.72
N LYS A 62 -1.24 -16.40 -3.24
CA LYS A 62 -1.48 -15.88 -4.59
C LYS A 62 -0.95 -14.46 -4.71
N PHE A 63 -1.28 -13.59 -3.77
CA PHE A 63 -0.80 -12.22 -3.74
C PHE A 63 0.72 -12.12 -3.75
N VAL A 64 1.41 -12.92 -2.93
CA VAL A 64 2.88 -12.93 -2.88
C VAL A 64 3.48 -13.48 -4.17
N ALA A 65 2.91 -14.54 -4.73
CA ALA A 65 3.37 -15.13 -5.98
C ALA A 65 3.21 -14.15 -7.15
N GLU A 66 2.04 -13.54 -7.28
CA GLU A 66 1.74 -12.54 -8.31
C GLU A 66 2.60 -11.28 -8.12
N GLY A 67 2.76 -10.81 -6.91
CA GLY A 67 3.61 -9.66 -6.60
C GLY A 67 5.07 -9.88 -7.01
N LYS A 68 5.64 -11.06 -6.76
CA LYS A 68 6.99 -11.42 -7.22
C LYS A 68 7.07 -11.45 -8.75
N ARG A 69 6.06 -12.01 -9.41
CA ARG A 69 5.98 -12.07 -10.87
C ARG A 69 5.93 -10.66 -11.47
N ARG A 70 5.01 -9.82 -10.99
CA ARG A 70 4.86 -8.43 -11.45
C ARG A 70 6.10 -7.58 -11.21
N GLN A 71 6.75 -7.70 -10.05
CA GLN A 71 8.02 -7.01 -9.78
C GLN A 71 9.09 -7.37 -10.81
N LYS A 72 9.25 -8.66 -11.13
CA LYS A 72 10.21 -9.11 -12.13
C LYS A 72 9.91 -8.51 -13.50
N GLU A 73 8.67 -8.63 -13.98
CA GLU A 73 8.25 -8.09 -15.28
C GLU A 73 8.42 -6.57 -15.37
N THR A 74 8.08 -5.86 -14.30
CA THR A 74 8.22 -4.40 -14.23
C THR A 74 9.69 -3.98 -14.29
N LEU A 75 10.59 -4.69 -13.59
CA LEU A 75 12.03 -4.45 -13.66
C LEU A 75 12.61 -4.73 -15.04
N GLU A 76 12.16 -5.79 -15.71
CA GLU A 76 12.56 -6.13 -17.08
C GLU A 76 12.08 -5.08 -18.09
N ARG A 77 10.85 -4.58 -17.94
CA ARG A 77 10.31 -3.47 -18.75
C ARG A 77 11.06 -2.16 -18.54
N GLY A 78 11.41 -1.86 -17.30
CA GLY A 78 12.30 -0.76 -16.92
C GLY A 78 11.75 0.66 -17.10
N THR A 79 10.44 0.84 -17.33
CA THR A 79 9.79 2.13 -17.56
C THR A 79 9.06 2.65 -16.31
N LEU A 80 8.90 3.99 -16.21
CA LEU A 80 8.13 4.68 -15.17
C LEU A 80 6.68 4.94 -15.61
N THR A 81 6.09 4.04 -16.40
CA THR A 81 4.69 4.17 -16.81
C THR A 81 3.78 3.52 -15.78
N GLU A 82 2.73 4.24 -15.40
CA GLU A 82 1.61 3.68 -14.67
C GLU A 82 0.69 2.97 -15.67
N ASP A 83 0.29 1.75 -15.33
CA ASP A 83 -0.62 0.95 -16.13
C ASP A 83 -2.06 1.08 -15.57
N GLY A 84 -3.07 0.94 -16.41
CA GLY A 84 -4.47 0.87 -16.03
C GLY A 84 -5.10 2.21 -15.63
N ASP A 85 -6.21 2.13 -14.89
CA ASP A 85 -6.90 3.29 -14.33
C ASP A 85 -6.19 3.77 -13.07
N VAL A 86 -5.43 4.84 -13.20
CA VAL A 86 -4.65 5.44 -12.09
C VAL A 86 -5.55 5.82 -10.91
N LEU A 87 -6.81 6.22 -11.15
CA LEU A 87 -7.74 6.54 -10.08
C LEU A 87 -8.15 5.29 -9.26
N ALA A 88 -8.13 4.11 -9.86
CA ALA A 88 -8.40 2.86 -9.15
C ALA A 88 -7.25 2.43 -8.24
N ASN A 89 -6.14 3.17 -8.17
CA ASN A 89 -4.96 2.76 -7.44
C ASN A 89 -4.86 3.39 -6.04
N PHE A 90 -4.25 2.64 -5.13
CA PHE A 90 -3.57 3.15 -3.94
C PHE A 90 -2.09 3.34 -4.24
N PHE A 91 -1.55 4.52 -3.95
CA PHE A 91 -0.11 4.74 -4.11
C PHE A 91 0.65 4.30 -2.87
N VAL A 92 1.72 3.54 -3.09
CA VAL A 92 2.47 2.93 -1.99
C VAL A 92 3.96 3.17 -2.14
N SER A 93 4.59 3.57 -1.04
CA SER A 93 6.02 3.80 -0.97
C SER A 93 6.64 3.09 0.25
N CYS A 94 7.83 2.53 0.06
CA CYS A 94 8.61 1.97 1.15
C CYS A 94 9.98 2.62 1.19
N VAL A 95 10.35 3.17 2.36
CA VAL A 95 11.66 3.78 2.61
C VAL A 95 12.42 2.94 3.65
N PRO A 96 12.93 1.75 3.28
CA PRO A 96 13.41 0.74 4.24
C PRO A 96 14.72 1.12 4.93
N TRP A 97 15.32 2.24 4.53
CA TRP A 97 16.56 2.76 5.12
C TRP A 97 16.33 3.70 6.29
N LEU A 98 15.11 4.28 6.40
CA LEU A 98 14.81 5.33 7.37
C LEU A 98 13.72 4.91 8.35
N TYR A 99 13.99 5.11 9.64
CA TYR A 99 12.96 5.18 10.65
C TYR A 99 12.61 6.66 10.85
N TYR A 100 11.42 7.07 10.42
CA TYR A 100 11.00 8.47 10.46
C TYR A 100 9.87 8.67 11.48
N THR A 101 9.69 9.89 11.94
CA THR A 101 8.56 10.32 12.75
C THR A 101 7.49 11.06 11.94
N GLN A 102 7.87 11.53 10.76
CA GLN A 102 6.97 12.20 9.81
C GLN A 102 7.54 12.06 8.40
N ILE A 103 6.66 11.83 7.44
CA ILE A 103 6.92 11.95 6.01
C ILE A 103 5.79 12.76 5.38
N LYS A 104 6.10 13.58 4.38
CA LYS A 104 5.12 14.34 3.62
C LYS A 104 5.20 13.92 2.16
N GLU A 105 4.10 13.42 1.65
CA GLU A 105 3.96 13.05 0.25
C GLU A 105 3.60 14.29 -0.59
N PRO A 106 4.03 14.37 -1.85
CA PRO A 106 3.60 15.41 -2.77
C PRO A 106 2.10 15.27 -3.07
N ALA A 107 1.42 16.39 -3.27
CA ALA A 107 0.02 16.44 -3.70
C ALA A 107 -0.06 17.12 -5.07
N GLY A 108 -0.86 16.57 -5.97
CA GLY A 108 -1.00 17.05 -7.36
C GLY A 108 -1.98 18.21 -7.51
N GLY A 109 -2.84 18.47 -6.51
CA GLY A 109 -3.87 19.51 -6.58
C GLY A 109 -5.03 19.23 -5.63
N ALA A 110 -6.10 20.01 -5.73
CA ALA A 110 -7.27 19.87 -4.86
C ALA A 110 -8.08 18.59 -5.15
N ASP A 111 -8.05 18.11 -6.36
CA ASP A 111 -8.70 16.88 -6.85
C ASP A 111 -7.83 15.63 -6.69
N ASP A 112 -6.56 15.79 -6.27
CA ASP A 112 -5.69 14.66 -5.96
C ASP A 112 -6.25 13.89 -4.76
N SER A 113 -6.84 12.75 -5.02
CA SER A 113 -7.62 11.99 -4.04
C SER A 113 -7.21 10.53 -3.89
N ASN A 114 -6.18 10.08 -4.60
CA ASN A 114 -5.62 8.75 -4.37
C ASN A 114 -4.94 8.69 -3.00
N PRO A 115 -5.36 7.80 -2.09
CA PRO A 115 -4.65 7.59 -0.84
C PRO A 115 -3.20 7.15 -1.07
N ARG A 116 -2.28 7.72 -0.27
CA ARG A 116 -0.86 7.35 -0.30
C ARG A 116 -0.47 6.72 1.01
N PHE A 117 0.13 5.56 0.93
CA PHE A 117 0.63 4.79 2.05
C PHE A 117 2.15 4.76 1.99
N ALA A 118 2.82 5.20 3.06
CA ALA A 118 4.26 5.12 3.14
C ALA A 118 4.69 4.49 4.46
N TRP A 119 5.71 3.62 4.40
CA TRP A 119 6.31 3.07 5.62
C TRP A 119 7.83 3.05 5.52
N GLY A 120 8.45 3.08 6.70
CA GLY A 120 9.88 3.16 6.84
C GLY A 120 10.53 1.86 7.32
N LYS A 121 11.74 2.01 7.86
CA LYS A 121 12.48 0.93 8.49
C LYS A 121 11.81 0.53 9.81
N TYR A 122 11.66 -0.76 10.03
CA TYR A 122 11.24 -1.26 11.33
C TYR A 122 12.39 -1.22 12.35
N ARG A 123 12.03 -1.14 13.62
CA ARG A 123 12.93 -1.30 14.75
C ARG A 123 12.25 -2.01 15.90
N GLU A 124 13.02 -2.61 16.77
CA GLU A 124 12.51 -3.19 18.00
C GLU A 124 12.42 -2.12 19.09
N GLU A 125 11.27 -2.05 19.76
CA GLU A 125 11.03 -1.21 20.92
C GLU A 125 10.27 -2.04 21.98
N ASN A 126 10.86 -2.22 23.16
CA ASN A 126 10.24 -2.93 24.27
C ASN A 126 9.72 -4.34 23.91
N GLY A 127 10.50 -5.08 23.10
CA GLY A 127 10.14 -6.43 22.63
C GLY A 127 9.09 -6.47 21.53
N ARG A 128 8.74 -5.33 20.95
CA ARG A 128 7.79 -5.22 19.81
C ARG A 128 8.49 -4.66 18.59
N MET A 129 8.16 -5.22 17.44
CA MET A 129 8.60 -4.65 16.15
C MET A 129 7.71 -3.47 15.79
N MET A 130 8.31 -2.30 15.73
CA MET A 130 7.64 -1.04 15.40
C MET A 130 8.02 -0.60 14.00
N LEU A 131 7.03 -0.13 13.23
CA LEU A 131 7.18 0.36 11.87
C LEU A 131 6.51 1.72 11.76
N PRO A 132 7.22 2.80 11.36
CA PRO A 132 6.57 4.06 11.09
C PRO A 132 5.74 3.93 9.81
N MET A 133 4.47 4.32 9.89
CA MET A 133 3.56 4.33 8.76
C MET A 133 2.83 5.66 8.67
N SER A 134 2.72 6.19 7.47
CA SER A 134 1.96 7.39 7.13
C SER A 134 0.87 7.05 6.14
N LEU A 135 -0.29 7.66 6.34
CA LEU A 135 -1.41 7.66 5.41
C LEU A 135 -1.73 9.10 5.04
N PHE A 136 -1.62 9.42 3.76
CA PHE A 136 -2.07 10.67 3.18
C PHE A 136 -3.41 10.47 2.49
N ILE A 137 -4.38 11.36 2.78
CA ILE A 137 -5.75 11.30 2.27
C ILE A 137 -6.23 12.69 1.85
N ASN A 138 -7.21 12.75 0.95
CA ASN A 138 -7.94 13.97 0.67
C ASN A 138 -9.04 14.17 1.73
N HIS A 139 -8.98 15.29 2.46
CA HIS A 139 -9.90 15.55 3.57
C HIS A 139 -11.34 15.82 3.14
N ALA A 140 -11.59 16.08 1.84
CA ALA A 140 -12.95 16.17 1.30
C ALA A 140 -13.68 14.80 1.28
N LEU A 141 -12.91 13.68 1.27
CA LEU A 141 -13.44 12.32 1.18
C LEU A 141 -13.29 11.54 2.49
N CYS A 142 -12.29 11.85 3.29
CA CYS A 142 -11.92 11.09 4.49
C CYS A 142 -11.60 12.03 5.64
N ASP A 143 -11.89 11.58 6.86
CA ASP A 143 -11.55 12.28 8.10
C ASP A 143 -10.87 11.33 9.11
N GLY A 144 -10.61 11.83 10.32
CA GLY A 144 -9.93 11.08 11.37
C GLY A 144 -10.64 9.79 11.79
N TRP A 145 -11.97 9.70 11.61
CA TRP A 145 -12.70 8.46 11.89
C TRP A 145 -12.32 7.36 10.89
N HIS A 146 -12.29 7.66 9.60
CA HIS A 146 -11.95 6.73 8.54
C HIS A 146 -10.48 6.26 8.65
N VAL A 147 -9.57 7.19 8.98
CA VAL A 147 -8.17 6.88 9.30
C VAL A 147 -8.09 5.91 10.49
N THR A 148 -8.89 6.15 11.53
CA THR A 148 -8.96 5.26 12.70
C THR A 148 -9.45 3.86 12.32
N GLN A 149 -10.46 3.74 11.45
CA GLN A 149 -10.93 2.44 10.97
C GLN A 149 -9.84 1.70 10.18
N PHE A 150 -9.11 2.40 9.32
CA PHE A 150 -7.99 1.83 8.61
C PHE A 150 -6.94 1.22 9.56
N TYR A 151 -6.47 1.96 10.56
CA TYR A 151 -5.47 1.43 11.50
C TYR A 151 -5.99 0.27 12.35
N LYS A 152 -7.25 0.29 12.77
CA LYS A 152 -7.88 -0.85 13.45
C LYS A 152 -7.94 -2.09 12.56
N ASN A 153 -8.31 -1.91 11.29
CA ASN A 153 -8.30 -3.00 10.33
C ASN A 153 -6.87 -3.53 10.11
N LEU A 154 -5.89 -2.64 9.98
CA LEU A 154 -4.49 -3.02 9.80
C LEU A 154 -3.95 -3.84 10.97
N ASP A 155 -4.24 -3.44 12.20
CA ASP A 155 -3.86 -4.20 13.40
C ASP A 155 -4.45 -5.62 13.36
N ARG A 156 -5.72 -5.77 12.97
CA ARG A 156 -6.38 -7.06 12.82
C ARG A 156 -5.72 -7.91 11.72
N GLU A 157 -5.55 -7.36 10.51
CA GLU A 157 -4.97 -8.06 9.37
C GLU A 157 -3.53 -8.51 9.66
N LEU A 158 -2.75 -7.70 10.36
CA LEU A 158 -1.39 -8.08 10.79
C LEU A 158 -1.39 -9.20 11.82
N ALA A 159 -2.31 -9.19 12.77
CA ALA A 159 -2.46 -10.24 13.76
C ALA A 159 -2.86 -11.57 13.11
N GLU A 160 -3.85 -11.55 12.20
CA GLU A 160 -4.31 -12.72 11.45
C GLU A 160 -3.20 -13.28 10.56
N LEU A 161 -2.50 -12.43 9.81
CA LEU A 161 -1.38 -12.85 8.96
C LEU A 161 -0.22 -13.43 9.77
N SER A 162 0.09 -12.82 10.92
CA SER A 162 1.14 -13.34 11.81
C SER A 162 0.79 -14.73 12.36
N ALA A 163 -0.47 -14.94 12.77
CA ALA A 163 -0.93 -16.24 13.23
C ALA A 163 -0.87 -17.29 12.11
N TYR A 164 -1.33 -16.93 10.92
CA TYR A 164 -1.27 -17.78 9.73
C TYR A 164 0.17 -18.22 9.43
N LEU A 165 1.12 -17.28 9.34
CA LEU A 165 2.51 -17.57 9.01
C LEU A 165 3.21 -18.44 10.07
N LYS A 166 2.86 -18.30 11.35
CA LYS A 166 3.40 -19.19 12.42
C LYS A 166 2.93 -20.63 12.21
N THR A 167 1.65 -20.83 11.92
CA THR A 167 1.10 -22.18 11.66
C THR A 167 1.77 -22.85 10.45
N GLN A 168 2.08 -22.08 9.38
CA GLN A 168 2.77 -22.63 8.21
C GLN A 168 4.21 -23.06 8.53
N ASN A 169 4.93 -22.29 9.37
CA ASN A 169 6.30 -22.62 9.77
C ASN A 169 6.39 -23.85 10.70
N GLU A 170 5.35 -24.14 11.48
CA GLU A 170 5.29 -25.31 12.37
C GLU A 170 4.97 -26.61 11.62
N GLN A 171 4.52 -26.53 10.37
CA GLN A 171 4.18 -27.69 9.52
C GLN A 171 5.30 -28.07 8.55
N GLN A 172 6.39 -27.32 8.51
CA GLN A 172 7.61 -27.60 7.72
C GLN A 172 8.72 -28.18 8.56
#